data_db05704e6253ae12fdef7eb71c4018e3
#
_entry.id   db05704e6253ae12fdef7eb71c4018e3
#
_cell.length_a   1.000
_cell.length_b   1.000
_cell.length_c   1.000
_cell.angle_alpha   90.00
_cell.angle_beta   90.00
_cell.angle_gamma   90.00
#
_symmetry.space_group_name_H-M   'P 1'
#
loop_
_entity.id
_entity.type
_entity.pdbx_description
1 polymer ?
#
loop_
_entity_poly.entity_id
_entity_poly.type
_entity_poly.pdbx_seq_one_letter_code
_entity_poly.pdbx_strand_id
1 'polypeptide(L)'
;MRVVSVNLGRIREVPWRGRLVRSGIWKEPATGRVRVGSLGLEGDEQADRAVHGGAQKAVYLYPLEHYPAWREELGMPELGWGAFGENLTCEGLLETDVHIGDRLRVGTAEVVITQPRMPCSKLGMKFGDARMIRKFLASRRSGFYASVALDGDVAAGDVITLLGRNPAAPTVRDVVDEQA
;
A
#
# COMPACT_ATOMS: atom_id res chain seq x y z
N MET A 1 -11.47 -7.57 -9.93
CA MET A 1 -10.39 -7.09 -9.04
C MET A 1 -9.79 -8.30 -8.34
N ARG A 2 -8.49 -8.36 -8.18
CA ARG A 2 -7.80 -9.48 -7.51
C ARG A 2 -6.51 -9.05 -6.83
N VAL A 3 -6.06 -9.84 -5.85
CA VAL A 3 -4.75 -9.73 -5.23
C VAL A 3 -3.71 -10.39 -6.14
N VAL A 4 -2.69 -9.66 -6.55
CA VAL A 4 -1.59 -10.18 -7.37
C VAL A 4 -0.45 -10.68 -6.48
N SER A 5 -0.16 -9.95 -5.40
CA SER A 5 0.88 -10.32 -4.44
C SER A 5 0.51 -9.84 -3.04
N VAL A 6 0.81 -10.66 -2.05
CA VAL A 6 0.82 -10.30 -0.63
C VAL A 6 2.27 -10.06 -0.24
N ASN A 7 2.59 -8.88 0.32
CA ASN A 7 3.96 -8.49 0.60
C ASN A 7 4.13 -8.16 2.08
N LEU A 8 5.15 -8.75 2.70
CA LEU A 8 5.47 -8.61 4.11
C LEU A 8 6.87 -8.04 4.27
N GLY A 9 7.06 -7.18 5.26
CA GLY A 9 8.36 -6.59 5.57
C GLY A 9 8.70 -6.68 7.05
N ARG A 10 9.96 -7.01 7.35
CA ARG A 10 10.51 -6.89 8.70
C ARG A 10 11.20 -5.55 8.86
N ILE A 11 11.23 -5.05 10.10
CA ILE A 11 11.96 -3.83 10.43
C ILE A 11 13.44 -4.03 10.19
N ARG A 12 14.03 -3.16 9.37
CA ARG A 12 15.48 -3.06 9.14
C ARG A 12 15.96 -1.71 9.65
N GLU A 13 17.20 -1.67 10.14
CA GLU A 13 17.91 -0.43 10.45
C GLU A 13 18.87 -0.11 9.30
N VAL A 14 18.71 1.08 8.72
CA VAL A 14 19.46 1.48 7.54
C VAL A 14 20.06 2.86 7.76
N PRO A 15 21.34 3.08 7.46
CA PRO A 15 21.92 4.43 7.49
C PRO A 15 21.33 5.28 6.38
N TRP A 16 20.78 6.43 6.74
CA TRP A 16 20.23 7.39 5.81
C TRP A 16 20.50 8.82 6.27
N ARG A 17 21.22 9.61 5.45
CA ARG A 17 21.56 11.00 5.74
C ARG A 17 22.20 11.21 7.14
N GLY A 18 23.17 10.33 7.47
CA GLY A 18 23.90 10.41 8.74
C GLY A 18 23.15 9.94 9.98
N ARG A 19 21.98 9.29 9.82
CA ARG A 19 21.21 8.72 10.92
C ARG A 19 20.82 7.27 10.64
N LEU A 20 20.68 6.47 11.69
CA LEU A 20 20.07 5.14 11.57
C LEU A 20 18.53 5.32 11.56
N VAL A 21 17.89 4.77 10.53
CA VAL A 21 16.44 4.83 10.35
C VAL A 21 15.87 3.42 10.37
N ARG A 22 14.91 3.19 11.26
CA ARG A 22 14.16 1.92 11.34
C ARG A 22 12.95 1.99 10.41
N SER A 23 12.77 0.94 9.58
CA SER A 23 11.62 0.88 8.68
C SER A 23 11.30 -0.55 8.24
N GLY A 24 10.01 -0.88 8.14
CA GLY A 24 9.48 -2.07 7.48
C GLY A 24 9.08 -1.86 6.01
N ILE A 25 9.60 -0.81 5.35
CA ILE A 25 9.23 -0.47 3.97
C ILE A 25 9.74 -1.49 2.94
N TRP A 26 10.75 -2.28 3.26
CA TRP A 26 11.25 -3.35 2.40
C TRP A 26 10.35 -4.57 2.52
N LYS A 27 9.31 -4.59 1.70
CA LYS A 27 8.38 -5.71 1.63
C LYS A 27 8.74 -6.62 0.47
N GLU A 28 8.56 -7.91 0.69
CA GLU A 28 8.85 -8.98 -0.25
C GLU A 28 7.61 -9.88 -0.37
N PRO A 29 7.33 -10.47 -1.56
CA PRO A 29 6.21 -11.37 -1.74
C PRO A 29 6.25 -12.54 -0.76
N ALA A 30 5.14 -12.78 -0.09
CA ALA A 30 4.93 -13.91 0.79
C ALA A 30 4.32 -15.08 0.02
N THR A 31 4.64 -16.29 0.44
CA THR A 31 4.04 -17.53 -0.07
C THR A 31 2.89 -17.95 0.84
N GLY A 32 1.84 -18.52 0.21
CA GLY A 32 0.70 -19.03 0.95
C GLY A 32 -0.27 -17.96 1.42
N ARG A 33 -1.10 -18.34 2.39
CA ARG A 33 -2.17 -17.51 2.93
C ARG A 33 -1.69 -16.80 4.19
N VAL A 34 -1.98 -15.52 4.30
CA VAL A 34 -1.53 -14.63 5.39
C VAL A 34 -2.75 -14.14 6.17
N ARG A 35 -2.70 -14.21 7.48
CA ARG A 35 -3.74 -13.66 8.34
C ARG A 35 -3.73 -12.14 8.31
N VAL A 36 -4.91 -11.55 8.22
CA VAL A 36 -5.17 -10.11 8.27
C VAL A 36 -5.95 -9.81 9.55
N GLY A 37 -5.39 -8.99 10.41
CA GLY A 37 -6.02 -8.55 11.66
C GLY A 37 -6.08 -7.04 11.76
N SER A 38 -6.69 -6.54 12.83
CA SER A 38 -6.96 -5.10 13.04
C SER A 38 -5.75 -4.17 12.95
N LEU A 39 -4.53 -4.68 13.12
CA LEU A 39 -3.30 -3.91 13.04
C LEU A 39 -2.45 -4.19 11.78
N GLY A 40 -2.95 -5.02 10.86
CA GLY A 40 -2.28 -5.36 9.62
C GLY A 40 -2.11 -6.86 9.39
N LEU A 41 -1.17 -7.21 8.53
CA LEU A 41 -0.89 -8.58 8.13
C LEU A 41 0.06 -9.26 9.13
N GLU A 42 -0.21 -10.51 9.46
CA GLU A 42 0.69 -11.32 10.29
C GLU A 42 2.05 -11.47 9.59
N GLY A 43 3.12 -11.26 10.36
CA GLY A 43 4.50 -11.28 9.84
C GLY A 43 4.96 -9.96 9.20
N ASP A 44 4.08 -8.98 9.06
CA ASP A 44 4.44 -7.62 8.63
C ASP A 44 4.73 -6.72 9.84
N GLU A 45 5.85 -6.00 9.81
CA GLU A 45 6.27 -5.15 10.91
C GLU A 45 6.18 -3.65 10.54
N GLN A 46 5.59 -2.87 11.43
CA GLN A 46 5.45 -1.43 11.33
C GLN A 46 6.35 -0.74 12.38
N ALA A 47 7.39 -0.06 11.94
CA ALA A 47 8.39 0.57 12.82
C ALA A 47 7.83 1.76 13.63
N ASP A 48 6.73 2.36 13.18
CA ASP A 48 6.12 3.53 13.79
C ASP A 48 4.61 3.46 13.56
N ARG A 49 3.90 2.92 14.52
CA ARG A 49 2.44 2.75 14.46
C ARG A 49 1.66 4.04 14.65
N ALA A 50 2.28 5.07 15.23
CA ALA A 50 1.62 6.35 15.44
C ALA A 50 1.49 7.17 14.15
N VAL A 51 2.50 7.09 13.27
CA VAL A 51 2.54 7.88 12.03
C VAL A 51 2.37 7.04 10.77
N HIS A 52 3.01 5.86 10.71
CA HIS A 52 3.10 5.03 9.51
C HIS A 52 2.37 3.68 9.62
N GLY A 53 1.46 3.53 10.57
CA GLY A 53 0.71 2.33 10.83
C GLY A 53 -0.55 2.60 11.65
N GLY A 54 -0.94 1.61 12.49
CA GLY A 54 -2.14 1.65 13.29
C GLY A 54 -3.40 1.26 12.51
N ALA A 55 -4.55 1.23 13.20
CA ALA A 55 -5.79 0.66 12.67
C ALA A 55 -6.27 1.30 11.36
N GLN A 56 -6.07 2.63 11.17
CA GLN A 56 -6.48 3.32 9.95
C GLN A 56 -5.53 3.12 8.76
N LYS A 57 -4.35 2.55 9.00
CA LYS A 57 -3.32 2.24 8.02
C LYS A 57 -2.86 0.78 8.14
N ALA A 58 -3.80 -0.10 8.48
CA ALA A 58 -3.51 -1.50 8.74
C ALA A 58 -3.03 -2.25 7.49
N VAL A 59 -3.63 -1.93 6.34
CA VAL A 59 -3.28 -2.55 5.05
C VAL A 59 -3.02 -1.45 4.02
N TYR A 60 -1.89 -1.53 3.32
CA TYR A 60 -1.59 -0.67 2.18
C TYR A 60 -1.79 -1.44 0.88
N LEU A 61 -2.73 -0.99 0.04
CA LEU A 61 -3.04 -1.53 -1.27
C LEU A 61 -2.43 -0.65 -2.36
N TYR A 62 -1.87 -1.26 -3.40
CA TYR A 62 -1.24 -0.55 -4.51
C TYR A 62 -1.64 -1.16 -5.86
N PRO A 63 -2.10 -0.33 -6.83
CA PRO A 63 -2.49 -0.80 -8.15
C PRO A 63 -1.30 -1.37 -8.93
N LEU A 64 -1.47 -2.60 -9.45
CA LEU A 64 -0.53 -3.25 -10.36
C LEU A 64 -0.27 -2.40 -11.61
N GLU A 65 -1.30 -1.72 -12.09
CA GLU A 65 -1.33 -0.92 -13.31
C GLU A 65 -0.28 0.19 -13.34
N HIS A 66 0.21 0.60 -12.17
CA HIS A 66 1.24 1.64 -12.07
C HIS A 66 2.67 1.13 -12.28
N TYR A 67 2.90 -0.17 -12.13
CA TYR A 67 4.23 -0.76 -12.19
C TYR A 67 4.94 -0.61 -13.56
N PRO A 68 4.26 -0.79 -14.71
CA PRO A 68 4.91 -0.60 -16.01
C PRO A 68 5.50 0.80 -16.16
N ALA A 69 4.73 1.83 -15.83
CA ALA A 69 5.19 3.22 -15.89
C ALA A 69 6.34 3.50 -14.91
N TRP A 70 6.29 2.93 -13.68
CA TRP A 70 7.40 3.08 -12.75
C TRP A 70 8.68 2.38 -13.19
N ARG A 71 8.57 1.20 -13.81
CA ARG A 71 9.72 0.48 -14.37
C ARG A 71 10.43 1.31 -15.43
N GLU A 72 9.68 1.95 -16.31
CA GLU A 72 10.20 2.84 -17.33
C GLU A 72 10.82 4.13 -16.74
N GLU A 73 10.06 4.85 -15.90
CA GLU A 73 10.48 6.14 -15.33
C GLU A 73 11.70 6.03 -14.41
N LEU A 74 11.90 4.88 -13.76
CA LEU A 74 13.01 4.63 -12.85
C LEU A 74 14.16 3.88 -13.52
N GLY A 75 13.98 3.38 -14.75
CA GLY A 75 14.97 2.52 -15.42
C GLY A 75 15.19 1.20 -14.67
N MET A 76 14.14 0.67 -14.03
CA MET A 76 14.19 -0.54 -13.19
C MET A 76 13.24 -1.62 -13.75
N PRO A 77 13.59 -2.33 -14.82
CA PRO A 77 12.71 -3.31 -15.46
C PRO A 77 12.29 -4.46 -14.50
N GLU A 78 13.16 -4.80 -13.54
CA GLU A 78 12.94 -5.86 -12.56
C GLU A 78 12.29 -5.35 -11.25
N LEU A 79 11.66 -4.15 -11.27
CA LEU A 79 10.96 -3.63 -10.09
C LEU A 79 9.86 -4.60 -9.65
N GLY A 80 10.10 -5.29 -8.52
CA GLY A 80 9.20 -6.32 -7.98
C GLY A 80 8.07 -5.74 -7.12
N TRP A 81 7.10 -6.60 -6.79
CA TRP A 81 5.99 -6.25 -5.91
C TRP A 81 6.47 -5.87 -4.51
N GLY A 82 5.73 -5.05 -3.79
CA GLY A 82 6.15 -4.50 -2.50
C GLY A 82 7.14 -3.33 -2.63
N ALA A 83 7.46 -2.88 -3.84
CA ALA A 83 8.46 -1.83 -4.10
C ALA A 83 8.11 -0.50 -3.43
N PHE A 84 6.84 -0.14 -3.34
CA PHE A 84 6.38 1.09 -2.69
C PHE A 84 6.04 0.91 -1.21
N GLY A 85 6.29 -0.29 -0.67
CA GLY A 85 6.00 -0.67 0.72
C GLY A 85 4.57 -1.14 0.93
N GLU A 86 3.86 -1.47 -0.14
CA GLU A 86 2.50 -2.00 -0.08
C GLU A 86 2.45 -3.42 0.46
N ASN A 87 1.37 -3.72 1.19
CA ASN A 87 1.03 -5.05 1.66
C ASN A 87 0.37 -5.90 0.57
N LEU A 88 -0.50 -5.27 -0.22
CA LEU A 88 -1.22 -5.93 -1.30
C LEU A 88 -0.96 -5.21 -2.61
N THR A 89 -0.36 -5.90 -3.59
CA THR A 89 -0.36 -5.45 -4.98
C THR A 89 -1.63 -5.99 -5.62
N CYS A 90 -2.49 -5.11 -6.13
CA CYS A 90 -3.83 -5.44 -6.59
C CYS A 90 -4.04 -5.07 -8.06
N GLU A 91 -4.88 -5.81 -8.77
CA GLU A 91 -5.32 -5.53 -10.13
C GLU A 91 -6.77 -5.04 -10.14
N GLY A 92 -7.06 -4.00 -10.92
CA GLY A 92 -8.41 -3.46 -11.13
C GLY A 92 -8.89 -2.52 -10.03
N LEU A 93 -7.98 -1.92 -9.26
CA LEU A 93 -8.27 -1.00 -8.14
C LEU A 93 -7.51 0.32 -8.31
N LEU A 94 -7.91 1.15 -9.28
CA LEU A 94 -7.28 2.45 -9.48
C LEU A 94 -7.81 3.50 -8.49
N GLU A 95 -7.00 4.50 -8.18
CA GLU A 95 -7.34 5.62 -7.29
C GLU A 95 -8.54 6.44 -7.82
N THR A 96 -8.79 6.41 -9.13
CA THR A 96 -9.95 7.04 -9.78
C THR A 96 -11.26 6.29 -9.57
N ASP A 97 -11.17 5.00 -9.23
CA ASP A 97 -12.31 4.10 -9.15
C ASP A 97 -12.66 3.68 -7.72
N VAL A 98 -11.73 3.93 -6.79
CA VAL A 98 -11.88 3.59 -5.37
C VAL A 98 -12.25 4.84 -4.57
N HIS A 99 -13.33 4.76 -3.78
CA HIS A 99 -13.81 5.85 -2.93
C HIS A 99 -13.36 5.66 -1.48
N ILE A 100 -13.17 6.76 -0.78
CA ILE A 100 -12.98 6.73 0.67
C ILE A 100 -14.23 6.15 1.33
N GLY A 101 -14.03 5.16 2.22
CA GLY A 101 -15.13 4.44 2.84
C GLY A 101 -15.62 3.20 2.06
N ASP A 102 -15.09 2.93 0.86
CA ASP A 102 -15.40 1.67 0.16
C ASP A 102 -15.09 0.48 1.07
N ARG A 103 -16.05 -0.43 1.18
CA ARG A 103 -15.89 -1.69 1.90
C ARG A 103 -15.62 -2.81 0.90
N LEU A 104 -14.49 -3.45 1.06
CA LEU A 104 -14.01 -4.51 0.18
C LEU A 104 -13.86 -5.82 0.96
N ARG A 105 -14.26 -6.94 0.33
CA ARG A 105 -13.83 -8.26 0.75
C ARG A 105 -12.57 -8.63 -0.02
N VAL A 106 -11.52 -9.00 0.71
CA VAL A 106 -10.22 -9.40 0.17
C VAL A 106 -9.86 -10.76 0.76
N GLY A 107 -9.95 -11.81 -0.03
CA GLY A 107 -9.92 -13.17 0.51
C GLY A 107 -11.10 -13.42 1.43
N THR A 108 -10.83 -13.73 2.71
CA THR A 108 -11.87 -13.87 3.76
C THR A 108 -11.94 -12.65 4.69
N ALA A 109 -11.01 -11.70 4.59
CA ALA A 109 -11.03 -10.47 5.36
C ALA A 109 -11.94 -9.41 4.73
N GLU A 110 -12.42 -8.46 5.56
CA GLU A 110 -13.10 -7.26 5.06
C GLU A 110 -12.34 -6.00 5.50
N VAL A 111 -12.11 -5.11 4.56
CA VAL A 111 -11.37 -3.87 4.77
C VAL A 111 -12.19 -2.66 4.34
N VAL A 112 -11.91 -1.50 4.94
CA VAL A 112 -12.54 -0.22 4.59
C VAL A 112 -11.45 0.76 4.16
N ILE A 113 -11.59 1.35 2.98
CA ILE A 113 -10.64 2.32 2.45
C ILE A 113 -10.68 3.60 3.27
N THR A 114 -9.52 4.04 3.75
CA THR A 114 -9.42 5.16 4.70
C THR A 114 -8.84 6.42 4.10
N GLN A 115 -7.74 6.32 3.37
CA GLN A 115 -7.02 7.49 2.86
C GLN A 115 -5.99 7.11 1.80
N PRO A 116 -5.57 8.06 0.92
CA PRO A 116 -4.41 7.85 0.05
C PRO A 116 -3.13 7.68 0.87
N ARG A 117 -2.16 7.00 0.30
CA ARG A 117 -0.83 6.91 0.91
C ARG A 117 0.00 8.11 0.50
N MET A 118 0.30 8.99 1.45
CA MET A 118 1.23 10.09 1.24
C MET A 118 2.68 9.61 1.44
N PRO A 119 3.62 9.94 0.53
CA PRO A 119 4.99 9.48 0.63
C PRO A 119 5.75 10.20 1.75
N CYS A 120 6.69 9.51 2.34
CA CYS A 120 7.59 10.08 3.35
C CYS A 120 9.06 9.78 3.00
N SER A 121 9.98 10.29 3.82
CA SER A 121 11.43 10.12 3.62
C SER A 121 11.88 8.66 3.49
N LYS A 122 11.13 7.71 4.07
CA LYS A 122 11.40 6.27 3.95
C LYS A 122 11.28 5.75 2.52
N LEU A 123 10.40 6.35 1.68
CA LEU A 123 10.33 6.01 0.26
C LEU A 123 11.60 6.44 -0.48
N GLY A 124 12.06 7.68 -0.25
CA GLY A 124 13.33 8.15 -0.81
C GLY A 124 14.52 7.31 -0.37
N MET A 125 14.53 6.89 0.91
CA MET A 125 15.54 6.00 1.46
C MET A 125 15.56 4.62 0.75
N LYS A 126 14.39 4.03 0.54
CA LYS A 126 14.25 2.73 -0.13
C LYS A 126 14.81 2.75 -1.56
N PHE A 127 14.55 3.83 -2.30
CA PHE A 127 15.03 3.99 -3.67
C PHE A 127 16.42 4.66 -3.78
N GLY A 128 17.05 5.03 -2.66
CA GLY A 128 18.33 5.74 -2.69
C GLY A 128 18.26 7.15 -3.32
N ASP A 129 17.05 7.68 -3.56
CA ASP A 129 16.81 8.97 -4.23
C ASP A 129 15.76 9.79 -3.45
N ALA A 130 16.21 10.90 -2.83
CA ALA A 130 15.30 11.80 -2.12
C ALA A 130 14.23 12.44 -3.02
N ARG A 131 14.51 12.55 -4.35
CA ARG A 131 13.56 13.08 -5.33
C ARG A 131 12.37 12.15 -5.55
N MET A 132 12.46 10.89 -5.09
CA MET A 132 11.39 9.91 -5.20
C MET A 132 10.09 10.39 -4.55
N ILE A 133 10.16 11.14 -3.45
CA ILE A 133 8.97 11.74 -2.80
C ILE A 133 8.23 12.64 -3.79
N ARG A 134 8.96 13.57 -4.43
CA ARG A 134 8.38 14.51 -5.41
C ARG A 134 7.85 13.79 -6.66
N LYS A 135 8.60 12.80 -7.17
CA LYS A 135 8.15 11.98 -8.31
C LYS A 135 6.85 11.26 -7.99
N PHE A 136 6.78 10.66 -6.80
CA PHE A 136 5.61 9.91 -6.35
C PHE A 136 4.37 10.83 -6.20
N LEU A 137 4.52 12.00 -5.59
CA LEU A 137 3.44 12.98 -5.48
C LEU A 137 2.97 13.47 -6.86
N ALA A 138 3.91 13.85 -7.72
CA ALA A 138 3.60 14.34 -9.07
C ALA A 138 2.91 13.29 -9.94
N SER A 139 3.19 12.00 -9.71
CA SER A 139 2.59 10.91 -10.49
C SER A 139 1.12 10.66 -10.17
N ARG A 140 0.64 11.09 -9.00
CA ARG A 140 -0.70 10.77 -8.47
C ARG A 140 -0.98 9.26 -8.28
N ARG A 141 0.04 8.42 -8.34
CA ARG A 141 -0.03 6.97 -8.17
C ARG A 141 0.23 6.63 -6.72
N SER A 142 -0.70 6.98 -5.86
CA SER A 142 -0.52 6.90 -4.40
C SER A 142 -0.74 5.51 -3.83
N GLY A 143 -1.64 4.72 -4.42
CA GLY A 143 -2.28 3.65 -3.70
C GLY A 143 -3.05 4.19 -2.49
N PHE A 144 -3.54 3.32 -1.62
CA PHE A 144 -4.39 3.73 -0.51
C PHE A 144 -4.29 2.79 0.67
N TYR A 145 -4.54 3.33 1.85
CA TYR A 145 -4.65 2.57 3.08
C TYR A 145 -6.08 2.09 3.31
N ALA A 146 -6.17 0.99 4.07
CA ALA A 146 -7.43 0.47 4.57
C ALA A 146 -7.30 0.07 6.05
N SER A 147 -8.40 0.22 6.78
CA SER A 147 -8.62 -0.41 8.08
C SER A 147 -9.24 -1.79 7.88
N VAL A 148 -9.10 -2.66 8.88
CA VAL A 148 -9.70 -4.00 8.86
C VAL A 148 -11.01 -3.98 9.64
N ALA A 149 -12.12 -4.29 8.95
CA ALA A 149 -13.46 -4.35 9.53
C ALA A 149 -13.81 -5.77 10.02
N LEU A 150 -13.26 -6.79 9.35
CA LEU A 150 -13.40 -8.19 9.75
C LEU A 150 -12.06 -8.89 9.49
N ASP A 151 -11.53 -9.50 10.53
CA ASP A 151 -10.33 -10.33 10.45
C ASP A 151 -10.55 -11.51 9.51
N GLY A 152 -9.49 -11.93 8.81
CA GLY A 152 -9.55 -13.05 7.88
C GLY A 152 -8.16 -13.39 7.34
N ASP A 153 -8.13 -13.99 6.16
CA ASP A 153 -6.90 -14.40 5.51
C ASP A 153 -6.89 -13.97 4.05
N VAL A 154 -5.69 -13.67 3.52
CA VAL A 154 -5.48 -13.26 2.14
C VAL A 154 -4.32 -14.03 1.51
N ALA A 155 -4.43 -14.31 0.21
CA ALA A 155 -3.35 -14.88 -0.60
C ALA A 155 -3.32 -14.23 -1.99
N ALA A 156 -2.20 -14.39 -2.69
CA ALA A 156 -2.14 -14.07 -4.11
C ALA A 156 -3.16 -14.91 -4.89
N GLY A 157 -3.87 -14.28 -5.83
CA GLY A 157 -4.96 -14.89 -6.60
C GLY A 157 -6.35 -14.67 -6.00
N ASP A 158 -6.47 -14.26 -4.74
CA ASP A 158 -7.79 -14.01 -4.12
C ASP A 158 -8.55 -12.90 -4.85
N VAL A 159 -9.85 -13.12 -5.03
CA VAL A 159 -10.78 -12.13 -5.60
C VAL A 159 -11.02 -11.01 -4.60
N ILE A 160 -11.08 -9.78 -5.12
CA ILE A 160 -11.50 -8.60 -4.36
C ILE A 160 -12.91 -8.22 -4.81
N THR A 161 -13.84 -8.11 -3.86
CA THR A 161 -15.24 -7.80 -4.12
C THR A 161 -15.63 -6.52 -3.39
N LEU A 162 -16.24 -5.58 -4.11
CA LEU A 162 -16.86 -4.40 -3.51
C LEU A 162 -18.15 -4.82 -2.79
N LEU A 163 -18.20 -4.59 -1.48
CA LEU A 163 -19.34 -4.93 -0.63
C LEU A 163 -20.27 -3.73 -0.41
N GLY A 164 -19.72 -2.54 -0.42
CA GLY A 164 -20.50 -1.31 -0.21
C GLY A 164 -19.70 -0.07 -0.57
N ARG A 165 -20.42 0.95 -1.06
CA ARG A 165 -19.88 2.24 -1.46
C ARG A 165 -20.88 3.35 -1.13
N ASN A 166 -20.35 4.48 -0.66
CA ASN A 166 -21.06 5.75 -0.72
C ASN A 166 -20.64 6.49 -1.99
N PRO A 167 -21.51 6.58 -3.02
CA PRO A 167 -21.13 7.21 -4.30
C PRO A 167 -20.90 8.73 -4.17
N ALA A 168 -21.32 9.36 -3.08
CA ALA A 168 -21.05 10.77 -2.78
C ALA A 168 -19.72 11.00 -2.08
N ALA A 169 -19.04 9.95 -1.63
CA ALA A 169 -17.70 10.08 -1.05
C ALA A 169 -16.67 10.38 -2.15
N PRO A 170 -15.59 11.15 -1.85
CA PRO A 170 -14.55 11.42 -2.82
C PRO A 170 -13.81 10.14 -3.20
N THR A 171 -13.29 10.09 -4.42
CA THR A 171 -12.34 9.06 -4.82
C THR A 171 -11.00 9.27 -4.09
N VAL A 172 -10.17 8.24 -4.06
CA VAL A 172 -8.79 8.38 -3.55
C VAL A 172 -8.04 9.44 -4.36
N ARG A 173 -8.29 9.51 -5.68
CA ARG A 173 -7.70 10.50 -6.58
C ARG A 173 -8.10 11.94 -6.20
N ASP A 174 -9.38 12.18 -5.93
CA ASP A 174 -9.85 13.52 -5.52
C ASP A 174 -9.12 13.99 -4.27
N VAL A 175 -8.96 13.10 -3.27
CA VAL A 175 -8.24 13.44 -2.02
C VAL A 175 -6.75 13.71 -2.28
N VAL A 176 -6.10 12.97 -3.19
CA VAL A 176 -4.70 13.23 -3.59
C VAL A 176 -4.57 14.60 -4.24
N ASP A 177 -5.49 14.95 -5.13
CA ASP A 177 -5.45 16.22 -5.87
C ASP A 177 -5.70 17.43 -5.00
N GLU A 178 -6.52 17.29 -3.93
CA GLU A 178 -6.72 18.33 -2.91
C GLU A 178 -5.47 18.57 -2.02
N GLN A 179 -4.60 17.56 -1.86
CA GLN A 179 -3.42 17.62 -1.00
C GLN A 179 -2.12 17.95 -1.75
N ALA A 180 -2.16 18.07 -3.05
CA ALA A 180 -1.00 18.28 -3.92
C ALA A 180 -0.81 19.73 -4.30
#